data_a2c77c54234ad40036e665369d536091
#
_entry.id   a2c77c54234ad40036e665369d536091
#
_cell.length_a   1.000
_cell.length_b   1.000
_cell.length_c   1.000
_cell.angle_alpha   90.00
_cell.angle_beta   90.00
_cell.angle_gamma   90.00
#
_symmetry.space_group_name_H-M   'P 1'
#
loop_
_entity.id
_entity.type
_entity.pdbx_description
1 polymer ?
#
loop_
_entity_poly.entity_id
_entity_poly.type
_entity_poly.pdbx_seq_one_letter_code
_entity_poly.pdbx_strand_id
1 'polypeptide(L)'
;LRQLPLMLLPVLGLLSTACSDDHNTTQEPTTPEVPNIPESEPEPIAGCSLWQDYLAARANGEETTLLDFSYAGYEHGERGIPDVDYPVYLVEDYGAVANDNKSDREALEAAIEAATKAGGKAIIRFSAGRYDLRPADAPNKSIIINGDNIILQGAGSGEGGTEIFMEYPNTIVQPNVLWSGPDLIRFTYLGANSDNQLLLTNVTGNAARGSHSLEVASTSGLYIGQRLLLKGGSKSADAIAQEVAPYDVVTSEWKTFINEGVQVNEYLTIERIEGNTLRFKEPLMHSVDASWGWTLHRFQHHVGCGIEDIAFRGNFHEPYIHHEPSGIHDSGYKMIAFHRQANGWIRRCRFIDVIEAASVMLSANVSVIDCSIEGQKGHAAIRSEASSHVLLANINDMAGQEHSTGVSKTSIGTVIMNCTTAATSTFESHSSQPRATLIDKCSGGFLPNHAGGDVTFGPNHLADLVLWNYTETGTSVGEFNLWTRNNRFLKPIIAGFQGATTFNADQVTVDLSHGTMVEPLCLYQAQLQTRLRKVTSWLTNLK
;
A
#
# COMPACT_ATOMS: atom_id res chain seq x y z
N LEU A 1 29.97 40.50 35.56
CA LEU A 1 30.52 40.79 36.90
C LEU A 1 29.84 39.95 37.96
N ARG A 2 30.65 39.23 38.76
CA ARG A 2 30.44 38.46 40.00
C ARG A 2 29.87 37.06 39.81
N GLN A 3 30.72 36.03 39.80
CA GLN A 3 31.56 35.36 40.83
C GLN A 3 30.79 34.27 41.58
N LEU A 4 31.29 33.05 41.37
CA LEU A 4 31.14 31.83 42.17
C LEU A 4 31.49 32.05 43.68
N PRO A 5 31.19 31.09 44.56
CA PRO A 5 32.27 30.21 44.94
C PRO A 5 31.96 28.72 45.10
N LEU A 6 33.00 27.97 44.87
CA LEU A 6 33.41 26.62 45.20
C LEU A 6 33.57 26.38 46.72
N MET A 7 33.27 25.17 47.23
CA MET A 7 33.90 24.55 48.41
C MET A 7 33.68 23.05 48.40
N LEU A 8 34.63 22.36 48.28
CA LEU A 8 35.67 21.50 48.83
C LEU A 8 35.23 20.53 49.93
N LEU A 9 35.66 19.29 49.70
CA LEU A 9 35.71 18.08 50.52
C LEU A 9 36.44 18.28 51.88
N PRO A 10 36.32 17.31 52.82
CA PRO A 10 37.53 16.55 53.14
C PRO A 10 37.40 15.03 53.27
N VAL A 11 38.56 14.42 53.07
CA VAL A 11 38.98 13.04 53.17
C VAL A 11 39.53 12.75 54.59
N LEU A 12 39.61 11.48 54.93
CA LEU A 12 40.43 10.69 55.87
C LEU A 12 39.67 10.08 57.07
N GLY A 13 39.90 8.78 57.17
CA GLY A 13 40.77 8.12 58.08
C GLY A 13 40.64 6.60 58.15
N LEU A 14 41.70 5.96 57.86
CA LEU A 14 42.00 4.54 58.09
C LEU A 14 42.06 4.17 59.57
N LEU A 15 41.74 2.90 59.91
CA LEU A 15 42.64 2.03 60.64
C LEU A 15 42.08 0.60 60.86
N SER A 16 42.95 -0.31 60.65
CA SER A 16 43.01 -1.77 60.66
C SER A 16 42.69 -2.45 62.00
N THR A 17 42.25 -3.69 62.01
CA THR A 17 43.00 -4.90 62.39
C THR A 17 42.10 -6.14 62.50
N ALA A 18 42.56 -7.18 61.85
CA ALA A 18 42.89 -8.57 62.21
C ALA A 18 41.80 -9.65 62.36
N CYS A 19 41.98 -10.60 61.45
CA CYS A 19 41.85 -12.06 61.48
C CYS A 19 40.90 -12.81 62.43
N SER A 20 40.06 -13.70 61.86
CA SER A 20 40.17 -15.15 61.97
C SER A 20 39.09 -15.89 61.21
N ASP A 21 39.55 -16.80 60.36
CA ASP A 21 39.12 -18.13 59.90
C ASP A 21 37.64 -18.48 59.59
N ASP A 22 37.56 -18.99 58.35
CA ASP A 22 36.77 -20.15 57.83
C ASP A 22 35.22 -20.07 57.88
N HIS A 23 34.65 -19.93 56.71
CA HIS A 23 33.85 -20.96 56.02
C HIS A 23 33.46 -20.52 54.60
N ASN A 24 33.93 -21.35 53.65
CA ASN A 24 33.64 -21.31 52.23
C ASN A 24 32.16 -21.60 51.96
N THR A 25 31.39 -20.61 51.51
CA THR A 25 30.12 -20.79 50.81
C THR A 25 30.12 -19.89 49.59
N THR A 26 30.32 -20.48 48.44
CA THR A 26 30.09 -19.88 47.11
C THR A 26 28.65 -19.46 46.99
N GLN A 27 28.36 -18.15 47.10
CA GLN A 27 27.10 -17.57 46.61
C GLN A 27 27.23 -17.36 45.09
N GLU A 28 26.42 -18.10 44.34
CA GLU A 28 26.15 -17.77 42.93
C GLU A 28 25.54 -16.37 42.82
N PRO A 29 25.85 -15.57 41.78
CA PRO A 29 25.24 -14.27 41.56
C PRO A 29 23.75 -14.45 41.28
N THR A 30 22.91 -13.92 42.12
CA THR A 30 21.45 -13.82 41.87
C THR A 30 21.18 -12.95 40.66
N THR A 31 20.68 -13.59 39.60
CA THR A 31 20.11 -12.92 38.42
C THR A 31 18.98 -12.01 38.92
N PRO A 32 18.88 -10.74 38.45
CA PRO A 32 17.74 -9.90 38.81
C PRO A 32 16.44 -10.57 38.33
N GLU A 33 15.48 -10.73 39.22
CA GLU A 33 14.13 -11.15 38.83
C GLU A 33 13.56 -10.14 37.84
N VAL A 34 13.30 -10.61 36.62
CA VAL A 34 12.50 -9.89 35.63
C VAL A 34 11.09 -9.77 36.23
N PRO A 35 10.50 -8.58 36.32
CA PRO A 35 9.13 -8.43 36.80
C PRO A 35 8.21 -9.32 35.95
N ASN A 36 7.47 -10.19 36.61
CA ASN A 36 6.45 -11.02 36.00
C ASN A 36 5.32 -10.05 35.55
N ILE A 37 5.36 -9.59 34.29
CA ILE A 37 4.25 -8.90 33.67
C ILE A 37 3.18 -9.99 33.53
N PRO A 38 1.99 -9.84 34.14
CA PRO A 38 0.94 -10.81 33.97
C PRO A 38 0.64 -10.92 32.48
N GLU A 39 0.74 -12.13 31.93
CA GLU A 39 0.25 -12.44 30.59
C GLU A 39 -1.21 -12.01 30.55
N SER A 40 -1.54 -11.01 29.73
CA SER A 40 -2.93 -10.59 29.54
C SER A 40 -3.70 -11.81 29.03
N GLU A 41 -4.83 -12.10 29.65
CA GLU A 41 -5.72 -13.13 29.11
C GLU A 41 -5.98 -12.82 27.61
N PRO A 42 -5.94 -13.82 26.73
CA PRO A 42 -6.19 -13.60 25.31
C PRO A 42 -7.57 -12.96 25.15
N GLU A 43 -7.62 -11.87 24.36
CA GLU A 43 -8.86 -11.16 24.04
C GLU A 43 -9.89 -12.17 23.50
N PRO A 44 -11.16 -12.06 23.91
CA PRO A 44 -12.18 -12.96 23.44
C PRO A 44 -12.37 -12.83 21.92
N ILE A 45 -12.42 -13.96 21.21
CA ILE A 45 -12.64 -14.03 19.77
C ILE A 45 -14.05 -14.53 19.52
N ALA A 46 -14.82 -13.82 18.69
CA ALA A 46 -16.18 -14.20 18.33
C ALA A 46 -16.25 -14.90 16.97
N GLY A 47 -17.17 -15.85 16.83
CA GLY A 47 -17.52 -16.40 15.52
C GLY A 47 -18.14 -15.31 14.64
N CYS A 48 -17.87 -15.33 13.32
CA CYS A 48 -18.38 -14.33 12.39
C CYS A 48 -19.33 -14.96 11.37
N SER A 49 -20.59 -14.51 11.38
CA SER A 49 -21.61 -14.98 10.43
C SER A 49 -21.25 -14.64 8.99
N LEU A 50 -20.68 -13.45 8.72
CA LEU A 50 -20.22 -13.06 7.38
C LEU A 50 -19.22 -14.05 6.79
N TRP A 51 -18.31 -14.57 7.63
CA TRP A 51 -17.35 -15.58 7.19
C TRP A 51 -18.03 -16.92 6.86
N GLN A 52 -19.00 -17.33 7.67
CA GLN A 52 -19.77 -18.56 7.42
C GLN A 52 -20.61 -18.43 6.15
N ASP A 53 -21.26 -17.28 5.95
CA ASP A 53 -22.04 -16.98 4.74
C ASP A 53 -21.14 -16.98 3.49
N TYR A 54 -19.93 -16.40 3.59
CA TYR A 54 -18.95 -16.44 2.50
C TYR A 54 -18.55 -17.88 2.13
N LEU A 55 -18.29 -18.73 3.12
CA LEU A 55 -17.94 -20.14 2.88
C LEU A 55 -19.09 -20.90 2.23
N ALA A 56 -20.33 -20.70 2.72
CA ALA A 56 -21.52 -21.33 2.18
C ALA A 56 -21.82 -20.89 0.75
N ALA A 57 -21.81 -19.58 0.49
CA ALA A 57 -22.05 -19.03 -0.84
C ALA A 57 -21.00 -19.50 -1.85
N ARG A 58 -19.72 -19.53 -1.44
CA ARG A 58 -18.63 -20.05 -2.28
C ARG A 58 -18.81 -21.54 -2.61
N ALA A 59 -19.29 -22.35 -1.68
CA ALA A 59 -19.53 -23.76 -1.91
C ALA A 59 -20.68 -23.99 -2.90
N ASN A 60 -21.68 -23.11 -2.90
CA ASN A 60 -22.87 -23.17 -3.74
C ASN A 60 -22.73 -22.42 -5.08
N GLY A 61 -21.66 -21.61 -5.26
CA GLY A 61 -21.51 -20.73 -6.41
C GLY A 61 -22.47 -19.53 -6.40
N GLU A 62 -22.85 -19.08 -5.22
CA GLU A 62 -23.77 -17.98 -4.99
C GLU A 62 -23.03 -16.67 -4.74
N GLU A 63 -23.69 -15.54 -4.96
CA GLU A 63 -23.19 -14.22 -4.60
C GLU A 63 -23.16 -14.06 -3.07
N THR A 64 -22.13 -13.41 -2.55
CA THR A 64 -21.94 -13.19 -1.10
C THR A 64 -21.70 -11.72 -0.79
N THR A 65 -22.02 -11.33 0.44
CA THR A 65 -21.76 -9.98 0.95
C THR A 65 -20.26 -9.65 0.94
N LEU A 66 -19.39 -10.61 1.32
CA LEU A 66 -17.94 -10.44 1.27
C LEU A 66 -17.40 -10.82 -0.12
N LEU A 67 -16.69 -9.92 -0.78
CA LEU A 67 -15.92 -10.24 -1.98
C LEU A 67 -14.71 -11.13 -1.65
N ASP A 68 -14.21 -11.83 -2.67
CA ASP A 68 -12.98 -12.64 -2.55
C ASP A 68 -11.74 -11.79 -2.83
N PHE A 69 -11.11 -11.29 -1.78
CA PHE A 69 -9.90 -10.48 -1.83
C PHE A 69 -8.62 -11.30 -1.99
N SER A 70 -8.70 -12.64 -2.00
CA SER A 70 -7.54 -13.53 -1.98
C SER A 70 -6.65 -13.44 -3.22
N TYR A 71 -7.06 -12.71 -4.23
CA TYR A 71 -6.29 -12.51 -5.47
C TYR A 71 -5.35 -11.31 -5.42
N ALA A 72 -5.31 -10.57 -4.32
CA ALA A 72 -4.38 -9.46 -4.15
C ALA A 72 -2.93 -9.92 -3.99
N GLY A 73 -2.01 -9.08 -4.48
CA GLY A 73 -0.57 -9.26 -4.33
C GLY A 73 0.10 -10.08 -5.44
N TYR A 74 1.41 -10.18 -5.31
CA TYR A 74 2.30 -10.89 -6.24
C TYR A 74 1.77 -12.29 -6.56
N GLU A 75 1.73 -12.62 -7.87
CA GLU A 75 1.21 -13.91 -8.35
C GLU A 75 -0.14 -14.30 -7.71
N HIS A 76 -1.04 -13.32 -7.50
CA HIS A 76 -2.35 -13.53 -6.86
C HIS A 76 -2.26 -14.11 -5.44
N GLY A 77 -1.20 -13.82 -4.71
CA GLY A 77 -0.97 -14.40 -3.38
C GLY A 77 -0.61 -15.89 -3.37
N GLU A 78 -0.55 -16.57 -4.51
CA GLU A 78 -0.33 -18.01 -4.60
C GLU A 78 1.09 -18.42 -4.22
N ARG A 79 2.01 -17.49 -4.33
CA ARG A 79 3.44 -17.64 -4.01
C ARG A 79 3.93 -16.45 -3.21
N GLY A 80 4.93 -16.68 -2.37
CA GLY A 80 5.74 -15.60 -1.83
C GLY A 80 6.57 -14.92 -2.90
N ILE A 81 7.01 -13.70 -2.63
CA ILE A 81 7.97 -12.98 -3.47
C ILE A 81 9.25 -13.81 -3.53
N PRO A 82 9.77 -14.13 -4.73
CA PRO A 82 10.94 -15.00 -4.85
C PRO A 82 12.23 -14.26 -4.49
N ASP A 83 13.21 -15.01 -4.03
CA ASP A 83 14.61 -14.61 -4.08
C ASP A 83 15.13 -15.09 -5.45
N VAL A 84 15.34 -14.15 -6.36
CA VAL A 84 15.69 -14.47 -7.74
C VAL A 84 17.21 -14.65 -7.91
N ASP A 85 17.61 -15.56 -8.78
CA ASP A 85 19.00 -15.77 -9.18
C ASP A 85 19.21 -15.18 -10.59
N TYR A 86 19.29 -13.87 -10.65
CA TYR A 86 19.54 -13.13 -11.89
C TYR A 86 20.97 -12.58 -11.92
N PRO A 87 21.53 -12.29 -13.11
CA PRO A 87 22.80 -11.58 -13.24
C PRO A 87 22.80 -10.29 -12.43
N VAL A 88 23.91 -10.05 -11.72
CA VAL A 88 24.09 -8.89 -10.86
C VAL A 88 24.88 -7.82 -11.59
N TYR A 89 24.37 -6.60 -11.54
CA TYR A 89 24.99 -5.37 -12.00
C TYR A 89 25.27 -4.50 -10.77
N LEU A 90 26.52 -4.51 -10.30
CA LEU A 90 26.92 -3.67 -9.18
C LEU A 90 27.03 -2.21 -9.64
N VAL A 91 26.37 -1.29 -8.94
CA VAL A 91 26.40 0.13 -9.33
C VAL A 91 27.83 0.72 -9.24
N GLU A 92 28.66 0.16 -8.37
CA GLU A 92 30.08 0.52 -8.23
C GLU A 92 30.90 0.18 -9.48
N ASP A 93 30.55 -0.87 -10.22
CA ASP A 93 31.19 -1.21 -11.51
C ASP A 93 30.91 -0.16 -12.58
N TYR A 94 29.90 0.70 -12.37
CA TYR A 94 29.50 1.79 -13.24
C TYR A 94 29.93 3.17 -12.69
N GLY A 95 30.69 3.19 -11.59
CA GLY A 95 31.29 4.40 -11.05
C GLY A 95 30.64 4.98 -9.81
N ALA A 96 29.63 4.34 -9.24
CA ALA A 96 29.08 4.74 -7.94
C ALA A 96 30.11 4.54 -6.83
N VAL A 97 30.14 5.45 -5.86
CA VAL A 97 31.07 5.40 -4.73
C VAL A 97 30.32 5.72 -3.43
N ALA A 98 30.05 4.71 -2.66
CA ALA A 98 29.34 4.89 -1.40
C ALA A 98 30.04 5.89 -0.47
N ASN A 99 29.26 6.75 0.20
CA ASN A 99 29.70 7.70 1.23
C ASN A 99 30.69 8.79 0.78
N ASP A 100 30.80 9.09 -0.50
CA ASP A 100 31.72 10.15 -1.00
C ASP A 100 31.05 11.52 -1.17
N ASN A 101 29.74 11.61 -0.89
CA ASN A 101 28.89 12.81 -1.01
C ASN A 101 28.89 13.39 -2.44
N LYS A 102 28.99 12.55 -3.45
CA LYS A 102 28.82 12.93 -4.85
C LYS A 102 27.64 12.18 -5.45
N SER A 103 27.27 12.63 -6.66
CA SER A 103 26.18 12.00 -7.39
C SER A 103 26.53 10.59 -7.86
N ASP A 104 25.70 9.62 -7.49
CA ASP A 104 25.74 8.25 -8.01
C ASP A 104 24.68 8.01 -9.10
N ARG A 105 23.96 9.07 -9.47
CA ARG A 105 22.83 8.98 -10.41
C ARG A 105 23.23 8.41 -11.76
N GLU A 106 24.31 8.92 -12.36
CA GLU A 106 24.77 8.48 -13.68
C GLU A 106 25.22 7.02 -13.67
N ALA A 107 25.84 6.57 -12.57
CA ALA A 107 26.25 5.19 -12.40
C ALA A 107 25.02 4.26 -12.33
N LEU A 108 23.98 4.62 -11.58
CA LEU A 108 22.73 3.88 -11.54
C LEU A 108 22.05 3.86 -12.92
N GLU A 109 21.95 5.00 -13.61
CA GLU A 109 21.35 5.08 -14.95
C GLU A 109 22.11 4.20 -15.95
N ALA A 110 23.45 4.13 -15.87
CA ALA A 110 24.27 3.25 -16.70
C ALA A 110 24.07 1.76 -16.39
N ALA A 111 23.96 1.39 -15.11
CA ALA A 111 23.64 0.02 -14.70
C ALA A 111 22.25 -0.42 -15.19
N ILE A 112 21.25 0.47 -15.09
CA ILE A 112 19.89 0.24 -15.61
C ILE A 112 19.94 0.03 -17.13
N GLU A 113 20.67 0.87 -17.84
CA GLU A 113 20.81 0.77 -19.30
C GLU A 113 21.45 -0.58 -19.71
N ALA A 114 22.54 -0.97 -19.03
CA ALA A 114 23.20 -2.25 -19.27
C ALA A 114 22.29 -3.45 -19.02
N ALA A 115 21.58 -3.45 -17.89
CA ALA A 115 20.61 -4.50 -17.54
C ALA A 115 19.47 -4.59 -18.56
N THR A 116 18.93 -3.45 -18.99
CA THR A 116 17.83 -3.38 -19.97
C THR A 116 18.29 -3.87 -21.34
N LYS A 117 19.49 -3.47 -21.81
CA LYS A 117 20.09 -3.94 -23.07
C LYS A 117 20.35 -5.45 -23.08
N ALA A 118 20.62 -6.04 -21.92
CA ALA A 118 20.80 -7.48 -21.76
C ALA A 118 19.46 -8.25 -21.79
N GLY A 119 18.31 -7.56 -21.87
CA GLY A 119 16.98 -8.16 -21.97
C GLY A 119 16.24 -8.27 -20.64
N GLY A 120 16.66 -7.56 -19.61
CA GLY A 120 16.12 -7.64 -18.24
C GLY A 120 16.60 -8.91 -17.51
N LYS A 121 15.82 -9.39 -16.51
CA LYS A 121 16.23 -10.45 -15.56
C LYS A 121 17.56 -10.09 -14.90
N ALA A 122 17.59 -8.95 -14.24
CA ALA A 122 18.80 -8.37 -13.65
C ALA A 122 18.54 -7.92 -12.22
N ILE A 123 19.56 -8.07 -11.38
CA ILE A 123 19.65 -7.43 -10.07
C ILE A 123 20.63 -6.26 -10.20
N ILE A 124 20.14 -5.05 -10.06
CA ILE A 124 20.96 -3.85 -9.90
C ILE A 124 21.23 -3.71 -8.41
N ARG A 125 22.47 -3.95 -8.00
CA ARG A 125 22.83 -4.08 -6.59
C ARG A 125 23.66 -2.90 -6.13
N PHE A 126 23.31 -2.43 -4.94
CA PHE A 126 24.08 -1.48 -4.16
C PHE A 126 24.76 -2.20 -3.01
N SER A 127 26.03 -1.93 -2.76
CA SER A 127 26.69 -2.35 -1.53
C SER A 127 26.19 -1.55 -0.33
N ALA A 128 26.67 -1.87 0.86
CA ALA A 128 26.36 -1.09 2.05
C ALA A 128 26.97 0.31 1.97
N GLY A 129 26.22 1.33 2.36
CA GLY A 129 26.61 2.74 2.36
C GLY A 129 25.55 3.66 1.78
N ARG A 130 25.84 4.95 1.77
CA ARG A 130 24.95 6.00 1.25
C ARG A 130 25.33 6.36 -0.18
N TYR A 131 24.33 6.42 -1.05
CA TYR A 131 24.42 6.82 -2.45
C TYR A 131 23.51 8.03 -2.69
N ASP A 132 24.06 9.15 -3.20
CA ASP A 132 23.26 10.34 -3.49
C ASP A 132 22.76 10.32 -4.93
N LEU A 133 21.46 10.25 -5.10
CA LEU A 133 20.82 10.24 -6.42
C LEU A 133 20.21 11.59 -6.82
N ARG A 134 20.21 12.58 -5.92
CA ARG A 134 19.61 13.89 -6.18
C ARG A 134 20.40 15.03 -5.53
N PRO A 135 21.68 15.26 -5.94
CA PRO A 135 22.43 16.45 -5.55
C PRO A 135 21.85 17.72 -6.21
N ALA A 136 22.38 18.89 -5.84
CA ALA A 136 21.85 20.19 -6.28
C ALA A 136 21.76 20.36 -7.80
N ASP A 137 22.72 19.83 -8.55
CA ASP A 137 22.83 19.94 -9.99
C ASP A 137 22.16 18.80 -10.77
N ALA A 138 21.59 17.82 -10.09
CA ALA A 138 20.87 16.72 -10.75
C ALA A 138 19.62 17.23 -11.47
N PRO A 139 19.25 16.63 -12.60
CA PRO A 139 18.08 17.04 -13.37
C PRO A 139 16.77 16.78 -12.59
N ASN A 140 15.83 17.73 -12.69
CA ASN A 140 14.49 17.61 -12.08
C ASN A 140 13.61 16.60 -12.85
N LYS A 141 14.00 15.35 -12.81
CA LYS A 141 13.31 14.22 -13.47
C LYS A 141 13.56 12.90 -12.75
N SER A 142 12.67 11.96 -12.91
CA SER A 142 12.85 10.61 -12.37
C SER A 142 13.98 9.84 -13.04
N ILE A 143 14.62 8.94 -12.29
CA ILE A 143 15.42 7.84 -12.83
C ILE A 143 14.41 6.78 -13.30
N ILE A 144 14.48 6.41 -14.57
CA ILE A 144 13.49 5.56 -15.20
C ILE A 144 13.99 4.11 -15.31
N ILE A 145 13.17 3.17 -14.86
CA ILE A 145 13.36 1.74 -15.11
C ILE A 145 12.24 1.27 -16.04
N ASN A 146 12.63 0.91 -17.25
CA ASN A 146 11.74 0.50 -18.35
C ASN A 146 12.18 -0.86 -18.89
N GLY A 147 11.78 -1.91 -18.19
CA GLY A 147 12.12 -3.30 -18.56
C GLY A 147 11.49 -4.30 -17.59
N ASP A 148 11.39 -5.55 -18.04
CA ASP A 148 10.85 -6.65 -17.24
C ASP A 148 11.90 -7.24 -16.30
N ASN A 149 11.46 -7.71 -15.12
CA ASN A 149 12.29 -8.48 -14.19
C ASN A 149 13.58 -7.76 -13.77
N ILE A 150 13.52 -6.44 -13.56
CA ILE A 150 14.62 -5.64 -13.05
C ILE A 150 14.38 -5.37 -11.56
N ILE A 151 15.38 -5.70 -10.74
CA ILE A 151 15.29 -5.59 -9.29
C ILE A 151 16.38 -4.62 -8.80
N LEU A 152 15.99 -3.62 -8.04
CA LEU A 152 16.91 -2.82 -7.23
C LEU A 152 17.07 -3.50 -5.88
N GLN A 153 18.29 -3.85 -5.50
CA GLN A 153 18.59 -4.56 -4.27
C GLN A 153 19.72 -3.87 -3.50
N GLY A 154 19.47 -3.63 -2.22
CA GLY A 154 20.49 -3.16 -1.28
C GLY A 154 21.08 -4.29 -0.43
N ALA A 155 22.00 -3.93 0.45
CA ALA A 155 22.61 -4.81 1.44
C ALA A 155 21.82 -4.89 2.76
N GLY A 156 20.60 -4.36 2.78
CA GLY A 156 19.72 -4.23 3.93
C GLY A 156 19.28 -2.78 4.12
N SER A 157 18.06 -2.57 4.66
CA SER A 157 17.54 -1.23 4.93
C SER A 157 17.84 -0.71 6.34
N GLY A 158 18.44 -1.53 7.20
CA GLY A 158 18.83 -1.17 8.57
C GLY A 158 20.12 -0.35 8.63
N GLU A 159 20.54 -0.03 9.87
CA GLU A 159 21.82 0.64 10.12
C GLU A 159 22.99 -0.19 9.53
N GLY A 160 23.89 0.48 8.84
CA GLY A 160 25.02 -0.16 8.15
C GLY A 160 24.64 -0.87 6.84
N GLY A 161 23.38 -0.79 6.40
CA GLY A 161 22.92 -1.30 5.12
C GLY A 161 23.08 -0.29 3.99
N THR A 162 22.20 -0.37 2.99
CA THR A 162 22.17 0.54 1.84
C THR A 162 21.20 1.70 2.07
N GLU A 163 21.67 2.92 1.91
CA GLU A 163 20.84 4.13 1.95
C GLU A 163 20.91 4.87 0.62
N ILE A 164 19.79 5.03 -0.05
CA ILE A 164 19.63 5.94 -1.19
C ILE A 164 19.18 7.29 -0.63
N PHE A 165 19.97 8.33 -0.93
CA PHE A 165 19.75 9.67 -0.41
C PHE A 165 19.27 10.62 -1.50
N MET A 166 18.29 11.44 -1.15
CA MET A 166 17.79 12.54 -1.95
C MET A 166 18.11 13.85 -1.23
N GLU A 167 19.27 14.45 -1.53
CA GLU A 167 19.75 15.63 -0.81
C GLU A 167 18.88 16.85 -1.09
N TYR A 168 18.51 17.07 -2.36
CA TYR A 168 17.68 18.21 -2.78
C TYR A 168 16.32 17.77 -3.29
N PRO A 169 15.27 18.57 -3.06
CA PRO A 169 13.94 18.25 -3.54
C PRO A 169 13.82 18.35 -5.06
N ASN A 170 12.92 17.58 -5.63
CA ASN A 170 12.38 17.86 -6.94
C ASN A 170 11.37 19.03 -6.85
N THR A 171 11.18 19.73 -7.93
CA THR A 171 10.24 20.83 -8.03
C THR A 171 9.04 20.46 -8.92
N ILE A 172 7.93 21.16 -8.75
CA ILE A 172 6.73 20.95 -9.58
C ILE A 172 7.07 21.16 -11.06
N VAL A 173 6.51 20.31 -11.93
CA VAL A 173 6.67 20.37 -13.40
C VAL A 173 5.43 20.92 -14.11
N GLN A 174 4.32 21.05 -13.39
CA GLN A 174 3.10 21.67 -13.87
C GLN A 174 2.73 22.84 -12.96
N PRO A 175 2.59 24.07 -13.49
CA PRO A 175 2.21 25.22 -12.69
C PRO A 175 0.90 24.98 -11.92
N ASN A 176 0.88 25.34 -10.65
CA ASN A 176 -0.28 25.20 -9.74
C ASN A 176 -0.73 23.74 -9.45
N VAL A 177 0.05 22.73 -9.82
CA VAL A 177 -0.17 21.33 -9.47
C VAL A 177 0.92 20.91 -8.49
N LEU A 178 0.69 21.13 -7.20
CA LEU A 178 1.69 20.99 -6.14
C LEU A 178 2.27 19.57 -6.03
N TRP A 179 1.49 18.56 -6.42
CA TRP A 179 1.90 17.14 -6.43
C TRP A 179 2.56 16.69 -7.74
N SER A 180 2.91 17.63 -8.67
CA SER A 180 3.48 17.30 -9.98
C SER A 180 5.00 17.12 -9.99
N GLY A 181 5.68 17.24 -8.86
CA GLY A 181 7.11 16.94 -8.76
C GLY A 181 7.40 15.48 -9.15
N PRO A 182 8.50 15.21 -9.89
CA PRO A 182 8.88 13.86 -10.27
C PRO A 182 9.23 12.98 -9.06
N ASP A 183 8.97 11.67 -9.14
CA ASP A 183 9.53 10.70 -8.19
C ASP A 183 11.05 10.58 -8.39
N LEU A 184 11.79 10.18 -7.37
CA LEU A 184 13.23 9.92 -7.52
C LEU A 184 13.47 8.75 -8.48
N ILE A 185 12.78 7.63 -8.26
CA ILE A 185 12.87 6.43 -9.10
C ILE A 185 11.47 6.03 -9.56
N ARG A 186 11.32 5.79 -10.86
CA ARG A 186 10.07 5.35 -11.45
C ARG A 186 10.26 4.11 -12.31
N PHE A 187 9.59 3.04 -11.93
CA PHE A 187 9.36 1.89 -12.80
C PHE A 187 8.16 2.18 -13.68
N THR A 188 8.33 2.14 -15.00
CA THR A 188 7.23 2.46 -15.91
C THR A 188 7.43 1.85 -17.29
N TYR A 189 6.33 1.45 -17.92
CA TYR A 189 6.33 1.09 -19.33
C TYR A 189 6.29 2.36 -20.19
N LEU A 190 7.31 2.58 -21.00
CA LEU A 190 7.46 3.72 -21.90
C LEU A 190 6.97 3.41 -23.34
N GLY A 191 5.96 2.59 -23.50
CA GLY A 191 5.32 2.41 -24.79
C GLY A 191 4.41 3.58 -25.17
N ALA A 192 3.92 3.59 -26.41
CA ALA A 192 2.96 4.59 -26.86
C ALA A 192 1.71 4.59 -25.97
N ASN A 193 1.30 5.75 -25.49
CA ASN A 193 0.11 5.87 -24.63
C ASN A 193 -1.16 5.32 -25.28
N SER A 194 -1.24 5.41 -26.62
CA SER A 194 -2.31 4.85 -27.42
C SER A 194 -2.48 3.33 -27.23
N ASP A 195 -1.41 2.62 -26.90
CA ASP A 195 -1.44 1.16 -26.79
C ASP A 195 -2.21 0.67 -25.57
N ASN A 196 -2.20 1.41 -24.45
CA ASN A 196 -3.04 1.10 -23.29
C ASN A 196 -4.51 1.48 -23.49
N GLN A 197 -4.82 2.22 -24.53
CA GLN A 197 -6.17 2.55 -24.96
C GLN A 197 -6.64 1.65 -26.10
N LEU A 198 -5.81 0.70 -26.58
CA LEU A 198 -6.18 -0.18 -27.68
C LEU A 198 -7.34 -1.08 -27.26
N LEU A 199 -8.49 -0.82 -27.87
CA LEU A 199 -9.67 -1.67 -27.74
C LEU A 199 -9.40 -3.05 -28.33
N LEU A 200 -9.62 -4.09 -27.54
CA LEU A 200 -9.50 -5.48 -27.96
C LEU A 200 -10.86 -6.05 -28.37
N THR A 201 -11.87 -5.85 -27.53
CA THR A 201 -13.24 -6.32 -27.78
C THR A 201 -14.26 -5.61 -26.91
N ASN A 202 -15.53 -5.63 -27.30
CA ASN A 202 -16.64 -5.14 -26.48
C ASN A 202 -17.21 -6.29 -25.64
N VAL A 203 -17.71 -5.95 -24.46
CA VAL A 203 -18.49 -6.85 -23.62
C VAL A 203 -19.92 -6.90 -24.14
N THR A 204 -20.52 -8.08 -24.18
CA THR A 204 -21.87 -8.30 -24.74
C THR A 204 -22.86 -8.90 -23.74
N GLY A 205 -22.40 -9.45 -22.64
CA GLY A 205 -23.23 -10.06 -21.61
C GLY A 205 -23.10 -9.40 -20.24
N ASN A 206 -24.13 -9.47 -19.43
CA ASN A 206 -24.10 -9.08 -18.03
C ASN A 206 -23.31 -10.11 -17.22
N ALA A 207 -22.66 -9.65 -16.15
CA ALA A 207 -22.03 -10.54 -15.19
C ALA A 207 -22.17 -9.98 -13.76
N ALA A 208 -22.44 -10.86 -12.81
CA ALA A 208 -22.47 -10.48 -11.40
C ALA A 208 -21.06 -10.25 -10.85
N ARG A 209 -20.92 -9.42 -9.84
CA ARG A 209 -19.68 -9.35 -9.05
C ARG A 209 -19.39 -10.73 -8.43
N GLY A 210 -18.11 -11.07 -8.30
CA GLY A 210 -17.68 -12.41 -7.91
C GLY A 210 -17.64 -13.43 -9.06
N SER A 211 -18.24 -13.13 -10.23
CA SER A 211 -18.13 -13.98 -11.42
C SER A 211 -16.71 -13.97 -11.97
N HIS A 212 -16.28 -15.13 -12.49
CA HIS A 212 -15.02 -15.25 -13.23
C HIS A 212 -15.21 -15.19 -14.74
N SER A 213 -16.42 -15.07 -15.25
CA SER A 213 -16.73 -15.21 -16.67
C SER A 213 -17.39 -13.96 -17.24
N LEU A 214 -17.09 -13.65 -18.48
CA LEU A 214 -17.60 -12.50 -19.21
C LEU A 214 -17.80 -12.85 -20.68
N GLU A 215 -18.95 -12.50 -21.24
CA GLU A 215 -19.23 -12.63 -22.66
C GLU A 215 -18.74 -11.42 -23.44
N VAL A 216 -18.08 -11.66 -24.56
CA VAL A 216 -17.48 -10.63 -25.41
C VAL A 216 -17.86 -10.79 -26.88
N ALA A 217 -17.78 -9.73 -27.65
CA ALA A 217 -18.12 -9.76 -29.07
C ALA A 217 -17.17 -10.63 -29.91
N SER A 218 -15.89 -10.70 -29.53
CA SER A 218 -14.88 -11.50 -30.22
C SER A 218 -13.73 -11.82 -29.29
N THR A 219 -13.20 -13.03 -29.41
CA THR A 219 -11.98 -13.49 -28.74
C THR A 219 -10.77 -13.57 -29.66
N SER A 220 -10.92 -13.09 -30.90
CA SER A 220 -9.85 -13.10 -31.90
C SER A 220 -8.63 -12.27 -31.41
N GLY A 221 -7.45 -12.90 -31.43
CA GLY A 221 -6.20 -12.27 -31.00
C GLY A 221 -6.01 -12.25 -29.48
N LEU A 222 -6.94 -12.78 -28.71
CA LEU A 222 -6.79 -12.99 -27.27
C LEU A 222 -6.15 -14.35 -26.99
N TYR A 223 -5.41 -14.46 -25.88
CA TYR A 223 -4.72 -15.69 -25.50
C TYR A 223 -4.73 -15.92 -23.97
N ILE A 224 -4.65 -17.17 -23.58
CA ILE A 224 -4.58 -17.59 -22.17
C ILE A 224 -3.30 -17.03 -21.54
N GLY A 225 -3.43 -16.48 -20.33
CA GLY A 225 -2.37 -15.79 -19.61
C GLY A 225 -2.24 -14.31 -19.98
N GLN A 226 -2.97 -13.82 -20.98
CA GLN A 226 -2.99 -12.40 -21.30
C GLN A 226 -3.62 -11.61 -20.16
N ARG A 227 -2.91 -10.59 -19.69
CA ARG A 227 -3.46 -9.60 -18.79
C ARG A 227 -4.01 -8.41 -19.59
N LEU A 228 -5.20 -7.97 -19.24
CA LEU A 228 -5.92 -6.92 -19.93
C LEU A 228 -6.63 -6.00 -18.95
N LEU A 229 -7.14 -4.88 -19.44
CA LEU A 229 -7.90 -3.91 -18.68
C LEU A 229 -9.38 -4.00 -19.10
N LEU A 230 -10.22 -4.38 -18.16
CA LEU A 230 -11.67 -4.20 -18.24
C LEU A 230 -12.01 -2.77 -17.90
N LYS A 231 -12.64 -2.05 -18.82
CA LYS A 231 -13.12 -0.69 -18.63
C LYS A 231 -14.63 -0.64 -18.77
N GLY A 232 -15.27 -0.10 -17.75
CA GLY A 232 -16.71 0.15 -17.77
C GLY A 232 -17.03 1.51 -17.20
N GLY A 233 -18.24 1.93 -17.45
CA GLY A 233 -18.75 3.14 -16.86
C GLY A 233 -19.93 3.72 -17.61
N SER A 234 -20.60 4.66 -16.96
CA SER A 234 -21.75 5.34 -17.53
C SER A 234 -21.79 6.78 -17.05
N LYS A 235 -22.16 7.69 -17.95
CA LYS A 235 -22.42 9.09 -17.63
C LYS A 235 -23.91 9.38 -17.37
N SER A 236 -24.76 8.36 -17.41
CA SER A 236 -26.18 8.54 -17.13
C SER A 236 -26.40 8.90 -15.66
N ALA A 237 -27.37 9.77 -15.40
CA ALA A 237 -27.73 10.13 -14.02
C ALA A 237 -28.20 8.92 -13.21
N ASP A 238 -28.88 7.97 -13.87
CA ASP A 238 -29.38 6.76 -13.23
C ASP A 238 -28.23 5.85 -12.79
N ALA A 239 -27.18 5.68 -13.62
CA ALA A 239 -26.01 4.89 -13.23
C ALA A 239 -25.25 5.53 -12.07
N ILE A 240 -25.07 6.86 -12.09
CA ILE A 240 -24.44 7.59 -10.98
C ILE A 240 -25.26 7.46 -9.69
N ALA A 241 -26.58 7.57 -9.77
CA ALA A 241 -27.46 7.39 -8.62
C ALA A 241 -27.42 5.97 -8.09
N GLN A 242 -27.34 4.97 -8.96
CA GLN A 242 -27.23 3.55 -8.57
C GLN A 242 -25.92 3.28 -7.84
N GLU A 243 -24.80 3.85 -8.29
CA GLU A 243 -23.47 3.66 -7.65
C GLU A 243 -23.38 4.21 -6.23
N VAL A 244 -24.18 5.19 -5.88
CA VAL A 244 -24.15 5.81 -4.55
C VAL A 244 -25.37 5.46 -3.69
N ALA A 245 -26.29 4.63 -4.21
CA ALA A 245 -27.47 4.22 -3.46
C ALA A 245 -27.08 3.55 -2.12
N PRO A 246 -27.81 3.80 -1.03
CA PRO A 246 -29.13 4.48 -0.96
C PRO A 246 -29.05 6.01 -0.80
N TYR A 247 -27.87 6.62 -0.96
CA TYR A 247 -27.71 8.05 -0.78
C TYR A 247 -27.98 8.84 -2.06
N ASP A 248 -28.33 10.11 -1.89
CA ASP A 248 -28.48 11.03 -3.01
C ASP A 248 -27.14 11.51 -3.55
N VAL A 249 -27.11 11.80 -4.85
CA VAL A 249 -25.96 12.42 -5.52
C VAL A 249 -25.78 13.86 -5.05
N VAL A 250 -24.62 14.20 -4.51
CA VAL A 250 -24.32 15.55 -4.01
C VAL A 250 -23.89 16.46 -5.17
N THR A 251 -24.86 16.95 -5.93
CA THR A 251 -24.62 17.72 -7.17
C THR A 251 -23.88 19.04 -6.97
N SER A 252 -23.92 19.62 -5.77
CA SER A 252 -23.18 20.84 -5.44
C SER A 252 -21.68 20.61 -5.27
N GLU A 253 -21.25 19.37 -5.00
CA GLU A 253 -19.86 19.01 -4.66
C GLU A 253 -19.22 18.11 -5.71
N TRP A 254 -19.77 16.95 -6.03
CA TRP A 254 -19.16 15.88 -6.83
C TRP A 254 -19.01 16.20 -8.33
N LYS A 255 -18.35 17.32 -8.64
CA LYS A 255 -18.25 17.82 -10.02
C LYS A 255 -17.56 16.84 -10.96
N THR A 256 -16.46 16.25 -10.51
CA THR A 256 -15.69 15.29 -11.33
C THR A 256 -16.49 14.01 -11.55
N PHE A 257 -17.07 13.44 -10.50
CA PHE A 257 -17.87 12.23 -10.61
C PHE A 257 -19.06 12.40 -11.55
N ILE A 258 -19.75 13.55 -11.48
CA ILE A 258 -20.91 13.85 -12.35
C ILE A 258 -20.48 14.07 -13.80
N ASN A 259 -19.37 14.78 -14.04
CA ASN A 259 -18.92 15.10 -15.39
C ASN A 259 -18.28 13.90 -16.10
N GLU A 260 -17.53 13.08 -15.37
CA GLU A 260 -16.85 11.90 -15.89
C GLU A 260 -17.74 10.65 -15.89
N GLY A 261 -18.71 10.60 -14.98
CA GLY A 261 -19.58 9.46 -14.75
C GLY A 261 -18.94 8.39 -13.88
N VAL A 262 -19.64 7.27 -13.78
CA VAL A 262 -19.11 6.05 -13.14
C VAL A 262 -17.94 5.53 -13.97
N GLN A 263 -16.84 5.20 -13.30
CA GLN A 263 -15.66 4.61 -13.91
C GLN A 263 -15.25 3.36 -13.13
N VAL A 264 -15.12 2.25 -13.84
CA VAL A 264 -14.58 0.99 -13.32
C VAL A 264 -13.42 0.58 -14.22
N ASN A 265 -12.26 0.41 -13.62
CA ASN A 265 -11.05 -0.08 -14.30
C ASN A 265 -10.52 -1.26 -13.51
N GLU A 266 -10.51 -2.44 -14.11
CA GLU A 266 -10.07 -3.67 -13.46
C GLU A 266 -9.09 -4.44 -14.36
N TYR A 267 -7.93 -4.79 -13.83
CA TYR A 267 -6.92 -5.57 -14.55
C TYR A 267 -7.15 -7.04 -14.25
N LEU A 268 -7.37 -7.82 -15.33
CA LEU A 268 -7.76 -9.22 -15.26
C LEU A 268 -6.84 -10.09 -16.13
N THR A 269 -6.67 -11.36 -15.74
CA THR A 269 -5.85 -12.34 -16.46
C THR A 269 -6.74 -13.41 -17.08
N ILE A 270 -6.68 -13.61 -18.40
CA ILE A 270 -7.43 -14.65 -19.08
C ILE A 270 -6.92 -16.03 -18.64
N GLU A 271 -7.78 -16.81 -18.00
CA GLU A 271 -7.52 -18.20 -17.60
C GLU A 271 -7.96 -19.20 -18.65
N ARG A 272 -9.09 -18.93 -19.33
CA ARG A 272 -9.68 -19.80 -20.36
C ARG A 272 -10.48 -18.99 -21.37
N ILE A 273 -10.55 -19.52 -22.61
CA ILE A 273 -11.36 -18.97 -23.69
C ILE A 273 -12.28 -20.08 -24.22
N GLU A 274 -13.60 -19.86 -24.18
CA GLU A 274 -14.63 -20.82 -24.60
C GLU A 274 -15.61 -20.11 -25.55
N GLY A 275 -15.38 -20.20 -26.87
CA GLY A 275 -16.16 -19.42 -27.84
C GLY A 275 -15.96 -17.93 -27.62
N ASN A 276 -17.03 -17.21 -27.34
CA ASN A 276 -17.01 -15.79 -27.02
C ASN A 276 -17.05 -15.51 -25.50
N THR A 277 -16.91 -16.53 -24.67
CA THR A 277 -16.82 -16.39 -23.21
C THR A 277 -15.37 -16.41 -22.78
N LEU A 278 -14.95 -15.38 -22.08
CA LEU A 278 -13.67 -15.32 -21.38
C LEU A 278 -13.87 -15.73 -19.92
N ARG A 279 -13.01 -16.61 -19.42
CA ARG A 279 -12.88 -16.87 -17.99
C ARG A 279 -11.59 -16.22 -17.50
N PHE A 280 -11.70 -15.44 -16.44
CA PHE A 280 -10.59 -14.79 -15.78
C PHE A 280 -10.14 -15.57 -14.54
N LYS A 281 -8.87 -15.41 -14.19
CA LYS A 281 -8.30 -15.94 -12.96
C LYS A 281 -8.90 -15.23 -11.74
N GLU A 282 -8.98 -13.90 -11.80
CA GLU A 282 -9.57 -13.04 -10.78
C GLU A 282 -11.10 -13.02 -10.93
N PRO A 283 -11.85 -12.92 -9.83
CA PRO A 283 -13.28 -12.62 -9.90
C PRO A 283 -13.49 -11.14 -10.25
N LEU A 284 -14.58 -10.83 -10.92
CA LEU A 284 -15.01 -9.45 -11.12
C LEU A 284 -15.35 -8.81 -9.78
N MET A 285 -14.72 -7.71 -9.45
CA MET A 285 -14.97 -6.99 -8.20
C MET A 285 -16.15 -6.01 -8.31
N HIS A 286 -16.68 -5.83 -9.53
CA HIS A 286 -17.87 -5.03 -9.81
C HIS A 286 -18.79 -5.77 -10.77
N SER A 287 -20.11 -5.61 -10.63
CA SER A 287 -21.08 -6.15 -11.58
C SER A 287 -20.96 -5.46 -12.94
N VAL A 288 -21.13 -6.23 -13.98
CA VAL A 288 -21.11 -5.74 -15.37
C VAL A 288 -22.53 -5.69 -15.91
N ASP A 289 -23.03 -4.47 -16.15
CA ASP A 289 -24.22 -4.23 -16.94
C ASP A 289 -23.77 -3.88 -18.39
N ALA A 290 -24.01 -4.79 -19.32
CA ALA A 290 -23.56 -4.64 -20.71
C ALA A 290 -24.09 -3.34 -21.37
N SER A 291 -25.20 -2.80 -20.86
CA SER A 291 -25.79 -1.54 -21.38
C SER A 291 -24.88 -0.33 -21.14
N TRP A 292 -23.89 -0.41 -20.23
CA TRP A 292 -22.93 0.66 -19.98
C TRP A 292 -21.77 0.68 -21.01
N GLY A 293 -21.76 -0.24 -21.97
CA GLY A 293 -20.75 -0.24 -23.03
C GLY A 293 -19.35 -0.63 -22.57
N TRP A 294 -19.26 -1.63 -21.71
CA TRP A 294 -17.99 -2.17 -21.22
C TRP A 294 -17.12 -2.69 -22.34
N THR A 295 -15.81 -2.55 -22.15
CA THR A 295 -14.79 -2.86 -23.15
C THR A 295 -13.56 -3.49 -22.51
N LEU A 296 -12.86 -4.34 -23.27
CA LEU A 296 -11.57 -4.88 -22.91
C LEU A 296 -10.47 -4.19 -23.72
N HIS A 297 -9.45 -3.75 -23.02
CA HIS A 297 -8.32 -3.01 -23.59
C HIS A 297 -7.01 -3.72 -23.36
N ARG A 298 -6.03 -3.47 -24.23
CA ARG A 298 -4.65 -3.89 -23.99
C ARG A 298 -4.13 -3.21 -22.71
N PHE A 299 -3.47 -4.00 -21.89
CA PHE A 299 -2.70 -3.50 -20.75
C PHE A 299 -1.21 -3.69 -21.03
N GLN A 300 -0.54 -2.59 -21.35
CA GLN A 300 0.91 -2.58 -21.51
C GLN A 300 1.58 -2.29 -20.18
N HIS A 301 2.42 -3.19 -19.72
CA HIS A 301 3.04 -3.18 -18.41
C HIS A 301 4.36 -3.95 -18.44
N HIS A 302 5.18 -3.73 -17.44
CA HIS A 302 6.30 -4.59 -17.11
C HIS A 302 5.92 -5.60 -16.02
N VAL A 303 6.63 -6.73 -16.00
CA VAL A 303 6.39 -7.81 -15.03
C VAL A 303 7.62 -8.09 -14.19
N GLY A 304 7.39 -8.53 -12.94
CA GLY A 304 8.44 -9.08 -12.09
C GLY A 304 9.53 -8.09 -11.67
N CYS A 305 9.21 -6.79 -11.65
CA CYS A 305 10.13 -5.77 -11.14
C CYS A 305 10.05 -5.68 -9.63
N GLY A 306 11.18 -5.37 -8.97
CA GLY A 306 11.24 -5.30 -7.53
C GLY A 306 12.17 -4.24 -6.97
N ILE A 307 11.91 -3.84 -5.74
CA ILE A 307 12.82 -3.08 -4.87
C ILE A 307 12.88 -3.77 -3.53
N GLU A 308 14.09 -3.98 -3.02
CA GLU A 308 14.24 -4.69 -1.75
C GLU A 308 15.51 -4.29 -0.99
N ASP A 309 15.39 -4.34 0.35
CA ASP A 309 16.54 -4.20 1.26
C ASP A 309 17.25 -2.84 1.17
N ILE A 310 16.51 -1.74 0.96
CA ILE A 310 17.04 -0.37 0.79
C ILE A 310 16.35 0.58 1.76
N ALA A 311 17.12 1.46 2.39
CA ALA A 311 16.60 2.67 3.02
C ALA A 311 16.59 3.82 2.00
N PHE A 312 15.45 4.49 1.86
CA PHE A 312 15.30 5.72 1.08
C PHE A 312 15.19 6.88 2.04
N ARG A 313 16.13 7.80 1.96
CA ARG A 313 16.14 8.98 2.81
C ARG A 313 15.99 10.25 2.00
N GLY A 314 14.98 11.05 2.37
CA GLY A 314 14.88 12.45 1.96
C GLY A 314 15.70 13.37 2.86
N ASN A 315 15.66 14.65 2.57
CA ASN A 315 16.27 15.70 3.39
C ASN A 315 15.20 16.70 3.86
N PHE A 316 14.00 16.20 4.14
CA PHE A 316 12.89 17.01 4.60
C PHE A 316 12.88 17.07 6.13
N HIS A 317 13.23 18.24 6.68
CA HIS A 317 13.39 18.42 8.14
C HIS A 317 12.54 19.55 8.72
N GLU A 318 11.73 20.20 7.90
CA GLU A 318 10.85 21.27 8.36
C GLU A 318 9.44 20.76 8.71
N PRO A 319 8.66 21.50 9.53
CA PRO A 319 7.29 21.13 9.81
C PRO A 319 6.46 21.05 8.54
N TYR A 320 5.76 19.94 8.33
CA TYR A 320 4.90 19.74 7.18
C TYR A 320 3.75 20.75 7.15
N ILE A 321 3.53 21.37 6.00
CA ILE A 321 2.42 22.28 5.73
C ILE A 321 1.70 21.79 4.47
N HIS A 322 0.47 21.33 4.65
CA HIS A 322 -0.34 20.83 3.54
C HIS A 322 -0.61 21.92 2.51
N HIS A 323 -0.34 21.64 1.24
CA HIS A 323 -0.45 22.55 0.11
C HIS A 323 0.39 23.85 0.25
N GLU A 324 1.62 23.69 0.75
CA GLU A 324 2.58 24.80 0.75
C GLU A 324 2.88 25.20 -0.71
N PRO A 325 2.87 26.53 -1.04
CA PRO A 325 2.86 27.02 -2.42
C PRO A 325 4.06 26.64 -3.30
N SER A 326 5.22 26.30 -2.74
CA SER A 326 6.38 25.83 -3.52
C SER A 326 6.15 24.42 -4.10
N GLY A 327 5.24 23.65 -3.53
CA GLY A 327 5.00 22.25 -3.84
C GLY A 327 6.04 21.29 -3.27
N ILE A 328 7.05 21.79 -2.52
CA ILE A 328 8.04 20.93 -1.89
C ILE A 328 7.38 20.00 -0.87
N HIS A 329 6.43 20.54 -0.08
CA HIS A 329 5.70 19.76 0.92
C HIS A 329 4.73 18.74 0.33
N ASP A 330 4.34 18.89 -0.93
CA ASP A 330 3.43 17.94 -1.61
C ASP A 330 4.15 16.95 -2.51
N SER A 331 5.35 17.31 -3.03
CA SER A 331 6.04 16.44 -3.99
C SER A 331 7.57 16.56 -4.04
N GLY A 332 8.20 17.33 -3.14
CA GLY A 332 9.64 17.59 -3.21
C GLY A 332 10.49 16.34 -3.02
N TYR A 333 10.14 15.48 -2.06
CA TYR A 333 10.89 14.27 -1.71
C TYR A 333 10.01 13.03 -1.91
N LYS A 334 9.58 12.80 -3.15
CA LYS A 334 8.87 11.59 -3.58
C LYS A 334 9.87 10.53 -3.98
N MET A 335 9.79 9.33 -3.37
CA MET A 335 10.82 8.32 -3.58
C MET A 335 10.52 7.39 -4.75
N ILE A 336 9.44 6.62 -4.70
CA ILE A 336 9.22 5.52 -5.63
C ILE A 336 7.85 5.62 -6.30
N ALA A 337 7.80 5.41 -7.62
CA ALA A 337 6.57 5.10 -8.32
C ALA A 337 6.69 3.76 -9.08
N PHE A 338 5.76 2.85 -8.80
CA PHE A 338 5.47 1.70 -9.64
C PHE A 338 4.29 2.05 -10.53
N HIS A 339 4.57 2.25 -11.81
CA HIS A 339 3.59 2.67 -12.79
C HIS A 339 3.52 1.64 -13.92
N ARG A 340 2.33 1.07 -14.16
CA ARG A 340 2.12 0.00 -15.14
C ARG A 340 3.03 -1.22 -14.89
N GLN A 341 2.94 -1.74 -13.67
CA GLN A 341 3.64 -2.94 -13.26
C GLN A 341 2.65 -4.07 -12.99
N ALA A 342 3.04 -5.30 -13.25
CA ALA A 342 2.31 -6.47 -12.83
C ALA A 342 3.25 -7.47 -12.15
N ASN A 343 2.77 -8.14 -11.11
CA ASN A 343 3.58 -9.06 -10.32
C ASN A 343 4.91 -8.41 -9.89
N GLY A 344 4.86 -7.16 -9.47
CA GLY A 344 6.01 -6.43 -8.93
C GLY A 344 5.98 -6.41 -7.41
N TRP A 345 7.09 -5.95 -6.79
CA TRP A 345 7.16 -5.84 -5.33
C TRP A 345 8.06 -4.72 -4.84
N ILE A 346 7.72 -4.22 -3.63
CA ILE A 346 8.58 -3.40 -2.77
C ILE A 346 8.60 -4.13 -1.43
N ARG A 347 9.77 -4.56 -0.95
CA ARG A 347 9.87 -5.28 0.32
C ARG A 347 11.09 -4.89 1.16
N ARG A 348 10.90 -4.91 2.48
CA ARG A 348 11.96 -4.65 3.46
C ARG A 348 12.68 -3.32 3.21
N CYS A 349 11.89 -2.29 2.88
CA CYS A 349 12.37 -0.93 2.63
C CYS A 349 12.00 0.00 3.78
N ARG A 350 12.83 1.00 4.02
CA ARG A 350 12.56 2.09 4.95
C ARG A 350 12.54 3.42 4.21
N PHE A 351 11.59 4.26 4.55
CA PHE A 351 11.42 5.60 3.99
C PHE A 351 11.57 6.61 5.13
N ILE A 352 12.59 7.45 5.07
CA ILE A 352 13.00 8.30 6.19
C ILE A 352 13.04 9.75 5.74
N ASP A 353 12.36 10.63 6.47
CA ASP A 353 12.29 12.08 6.16
C ASP A 353 11.84 12.37 4.71
N VAL A 354 10.80 11.66 4.27
CA VAL A 354 10.28 11.73 2.89
C VAL A 354 8.93 12.45 2.83
N ILE A 355 8.64 13.05 1.70
CA ILE A 355 7.31 13.65 1.45
C ILE A 355 6.33 12.60 0.95
N GLU A 356 6.73 11.70 0.07
CA GLU A 356 5.93 10.55 -0.37
C GLU A 356 6.82 9.31 -0.45
N ALA A 357 6.41 8.23 0.21
CA ALA A 357 7.19 7.01 0.26
C ALA A 357 7.12 6.24 -1.06
N ALA A 358 5.93 5.75 -1.42
CA ALA A 358 5.75 5.01 -2.66
C ALA A 358 4.31 5.11 -3.20
N SER A 359 4.17 5.02 -4.52
CA SER A 359 2.88 4.86 -5.19
C SER A 359 2.88 3.66 -6.15
N VAL A 360 1.78 2.90 -6.11
CA VAL A 360 1.50 1.80 -7.05
C VAL A 360 0.36 2.25 -7.94
N MET A 361 0.66 2.64 -9.18
CA MET A 361 -0.28 3.31 -10.06
C MET A 361 -0.52 2.53 -11.35
N LEU A 362 -1.80 2.42 -11.77
CA LEU A 362 -2.18 1.74 -13.03
C LEU A 362 -1.57 0.33 -13.15
N SER A 363 -1.49 -0.39 -12.04
CA SER A 363 -0.75 -1.63 -11.88
C SER A 363 -1.64 -2.76 -11.42
N ALA A 364 -1.15 -4.00 -11.48
CA ALA A 364 -1.90 -5.17 -11.04
C ALA A 364 -1.04 -6.14 -10.25
N ASN A 365 -1.60 -6.74 -9.19
CA ASN A 365 -0.94 -7.80 -8.42
C ASN A 365 0.47 -7.40 -7.92
N VAL A 366 0.62 -6.15 -7.48
CA VAL A 366 1.84 -5.68 -6.82
C VAL A 366 1.73 -5.92 -5.32
N SER A 367 2.82 -6.33 -4.71
CA SER A 367 2.93 -6.45 -3.24
C SER A 367 3.90 -5.43 -2.68
N VAL A 368 3.47 -4.67 -1.67
CA VAL A 368 4.36 -3.85 -0.85
C VAL A 368 4.33 -4.43 0.56
N ILE A 369 5.47 -4.94 1.02
CA ILE A 369 5.52 -5.76 2.23
C ILE A 369 6.73 -5.40 3.11
N ASP A 370 6.53 -5.39 4.44
CA ASP A 370 7.60 -5.17 5.43
C ASP A 370 8.31 -3.83 5.21
N CYS A 371 7.56 -2.75 5.12
CA CYS A 371 8.09 -1.41 4.93
C CYS A 371 7.78 -0.51 6.13
N SER A 372 8.66 0.48 6.39
CA SER A 372 8.39 1.51 7.39
C SER A 372 8.57 2.91 6.82
N ILE A 373 7.80 3.86 7.36
CA ILE A 373 7.93 5.28 7.08
C ILE A 373 8.27 5.97 8.40
N GLU A 374 9.37 6.70 8.44
CA GLU A 374 10.00 7.18 9.67
C GLU A 374 10.43 8.63 9.56
N GLY A 375 10.71 9.25 10.69
CA GLY A 375 11.24 10.60 10.77
C GLY A 375 10.18 11.68 10.63
N GLN A 376 10.43 12.68 9.80
CA GLN A 376 9.55 13.83 9.64
C GLN A 376 8.25 13.46 8.92
N LYS A 377 7.11 13.96 9.43
CA LYS A 377 5.83 13.87 8.73
C LYS A 377 5.94 14.50 7.34
N GLY A 378 5.39 13.85 6.33
CA GLY A 378 5.27 14.35 4.96
C GLY A 378 3.83 14.23 4.43
N HIS A 379 3.68 14.21 3.11
CA HIS A 379 2.40 14.26 2.42
C HIS A 379 1.72 12.90 2.32
N ALA A 380 2.43 11.85 1.89
CA ALA A 380 1.79 10.56 1.65
C ALA A 380 2.68 9.36 2.02
N ALA A 381 2.03 8.35 2.58
CA ALA A 381 2.63 7.05 2.86
C ALA A 381 2.74 6.19 1.59
N ILE A 382 2.10 5.03 1.56
CA ILE A 382 2.13 4.10 0.42
C ILE A 382 0.71 3.92 -0.10
N ARG A 383 0.49 4.18 -1.39
CA ARG A 383 -0.84 4.18 -1.97
C ARG A 383 -0.98 3.26 -3.18
N SER A 384 -2.14 2.59 -3.28
CA SER A 384 -2.65 1.95 -4.49
C SER A 384 -3.52 2.95 -5.23
N GLU A 385 -3.17 3.28 -6.49
CA GLU A 385 -3.85 4.31 -7.28
C GLU A 385 -4.29 3.74 -8.64
N ALA A 386 -5.57 3.75 -8.92
CA ALA A 386 -6.13 3.20 -10.17
C ALA A 386 -5.57 1.81 -10.53
N SER A 387 -5.29 1.00 -9.52
CA SER A 387 -4.65 -0.33 -9.63
C SER A 387 -5.61 -1.41 -9.17
N SER A 388 -5.36 -2.66 -9.57
CA SER A 388 -6.18 -3.80 -9.17
C SER A 388 -5.38 -4.83 -8.39
N HIS A 389 -6.02 -5.42 -7.37
CA HIS A 389 -5.47 -6.54 -6.62
C HIS A 389 -4.07 -6.28 -6.04
N VAL A 390 -3.86 -5.08 -5.48
CA VAL A 390 -2.61 -4.71 -4.79
C VAL A 390 -2.67 -5.20 -3.36
N LEU A 391 -1.57 -5.73 -2.85
CA LEU A 391 -1.38 -6.09 -1.45
C LEU A 391 -0.41 -5.11 -0.78
N LEU A 392 -0.89 -4.37 0.20
CA LEU A 392 -0.11 -3.53 1.10
C LEU A 392 -0.09 -4.21 2.47
N ALA A 393 1.02 -4.83 2.86
CA ALA A 393 1.06 -5.65 4.06
C ALA A 393 2.24 -5.31 4.97
N ASN A 394 1.98 -5.33 6.27
CA ASN A 394 3.02 -5.13 7.29
C ASN A 394 3.78 -3.80 7.09
N ILE A 395 3.02 -2.73 6.81
CA ILE A 395 3.56 -1.36 6.64
C ILE A 395 3.37 -0.60 7.95
N ASN A 396 4.44 0.00 8.45
CA ASN A 396 4.42 0.79 9.66
C ASN A 396 4.72 2.26 9.35
N ASP A 397 3.68 3.10 9.39
CA ASP A 397 3.82 4.56 9.23
C ASP A 397 3.99 5.22 10.59
N MET A 398 5.23 5.31 11.05
CA MET A 398 5.61 5.98 12.29
C MET A 398 5.75 7.50 12.13
N ALA A 399 5.95 7.99 10.91
CA ALA A 399 6.02 9.42 10.62
C ALA A 399 4.64 10.09 10.71
N GLY A 400 3.57 9.31 10.55
CA GLY A 400 2.20 9.80 10.57
C GLY A 400 1.91 10.74 9.40
N GLN A 401 2.15 10.24 8.19
CA GLN A 401 1.94 11.00 6.96
C GLN A 401 0.53 11.60 6.89
N GLU A 402 0.39 12.76 6.22
CA GLU A 402 -0.91 13.43 6.05
C GLU A 402 -1.93 12.51 5.38
N HIS A 403 -1.54 11.87 4.29
CA HIS A 403 -2.27 10.81 3.62
C HIS A 403 -1.62 9.47 3.93
N SER A 404 -2.25 8.71 4.76
CA SER A 404 -1.78 7.42 5.24
C SER A 404 -1.74 6.36 4.14
N THR A 405 -1.35 5.13 4.51
CA THR A 405 -1.43 3.96 3.61
C THR A 405 -2.88 3.73 3.18
N GLY A 406 -3.12 3.62 1.86
CA GLY A 406 -4.49 3.55 1.39
C GLY A 406 -4.68 3.44 -0.12
N VAL A 407 -5.86 3.87 -0.57
CA VAL A 407 -6.31 3.76 -1.95
C VAL A 407 -6.76 5.11 -2.51
N SER A 408 -6.69 5.25 -3.83
CA SER A 408 -7.24 6.41 -4.53
C SER A 408 -7.64 6.06 -5.96
N LYS A 409 -8.35 6.99 -6.61
CA LYS A 409 -8.80 6.84 -7.99
C LYS A 409 -9.64 5.56 -8.16
N THR A 410 -9.61 4.94 -9.31
CA THR A 410 -10.37 3.72 -9.59
C THR A 410 -9.70 2.44 -9.04
N SER A 411 -9.00 2.52 -7.90
CA SER A 411 -8.43 1.31 -7.27
C SER A 411 -9.52 0.31 -6.90
N ILE A 412 -9.24 -0.99 -7.13
CA ILE A 412 -10.22 -2.06 -6.92
C ILE A 412 -9.51 -3.36 -6.49
N GLY A 413 -10.09 -4.09 -5.53
CA GLY A 413 -9.52 -5.34 -5.04
C GLY A 413 -8.25 -5.17 -4.21
N THR A 414 -7.98 -3.98 -3.66
CA THR A 414 -6.81 -3.72 -2.83
C THR A 414 -7.00 -4.31 -1.43
N VAL A 415 -5.94 -4.94 -0.92
CA VAL A 415 -5.86 -5.43 0.46
C VAL A 415 -4.79 -4.63 1.21
N ILE A 416 -5.17 -4.07 2.35
CA ILE A 416 -4.28 -3.43 3.32
C ILE A 416 -4.32 -4.31 4.57
N MET A 417 -3.22 -5.00 4.86
CA MET A 417 -3.20 -6.03 5.88
C MET A 417 -2.09 -5.80 6.91
N ASN A 418 -2.44 -5.92 8.19
CA ASN A 418 -1.47 -5.85 9.29
C ASN A 418 -0.61 -4.58 9.26
N CYS A 419 -1.21 -3.46 8.83
CA CYS A 419 -0.54 -2.16 8.75
C CYS A 419 -0.85 -1.33 9.99
N THR A 420 0.12 -0.50 10.39
CA THR A 420 -0.02 0.41 11.53
C THR A 420 0.17 1.85 11.05
N THR A 421 -0.73 2.73 11.47
CA THR A 421 -0.62 4.17 11.28
C THR A 421 -0.58 4.88 12.62
N ALA A 422 -0.10 6.12 12.65
CA ALA A 422 -0.11 6.92 13.88
C ALA A 422 -1.54 7.13 14.39
N ALA A 423 -1.69 7.29 15.70
CA ALA A 423 -2.98 7.58 16.34
C ALA A 423 -3.63 8.90 15.84
N THR A 424 -2.85 9.78 15.23
CA THR A 424 -3.27 11.05 14.62
C THR A 424 -3.56 10.91 13.11
N SER A 425 -3.56 9.69 12.57
CA SER A 425 -3.79 9.38 11.16
C SER A 425 -4.84 8.27 11.04
N THR A 426 -5.52 8.22 9.92
CA THR A 426 -6.51 7.19 9.57
C THR A 426 -6.06 6.54 8.28
N PHE A 427 -6.51 5.30 7.97
CA PHE A 427 -6.31 4.74 6.64
C PHE A 427 -6.82 5.72 5.56
N GLU A 428 -6.15 5.75 4.42
CA GLU A 428 -6.48 6.69 3.37
C GLU A 428 -7.44 6.10 2.35
N SER A 429 -8.50 6.86 2.01
CA SER A 429 -9.31 6.61 0.83
C SER A 429 -9.54 7.92 0.10
N HIS A 430 -8.65 8.22 -0.86
CA HIS A 430 -8.45 9.54 -1.45
C HIS A 430 -9.39 9.82 -2.63
N SER A 431 -10.66 9.47 -2.53
CA SER A 431 -11.70 9.78 -3.52
C SER A 431 -11.41 9.29 -4.96
N SER A 432 -12.14 9.79 -5.93
CA SER A 432 -12.06 9.43 -7.36
C SER A 432 -12.41 7.97 -7.62
N GLN A 433 -13.43 7.47 -6.92
CA GLN A 433 -14.10 6.19 -7.15
C GLN A 433 -13.32 4.90 -6.76
N PRO A 434 -12.52 4.86 -5.68
CA PRO A 434 -12.02 3.59 -5.20
C PRO A 434 -13.16 2.72 -4.68
N ARG A 435 -13.04 1.41 -4.83
CA ARG A 435 -14.03 0.41 -4.40
C ARG A 435 -13.39 -0.93 -4.09
N ALA A 436 -14.14 -1.82 -3.41
CA ALA A 436 -13.67 -3.15 -3.07
C ALA A 436 -12.28 -3.13 -2.41
N THR A 437 -12.20 -2.55 -1.22
CA THR A 437 -10.97 -2.46 -0.43
C THR A 437 -11.14 -3.20 0.89
N LEU A 438 -10.20 -4.10 1.19
CA LEU A 438 -10.13 -4.77 2.49
C LEU A 438 -9.04 -4.14 3.36
N ILE A 439 -9.44 -3.68 4.54
CA ILE A 439 -8.54 -3.23 5.60
C ILE A 439 -8.59 -4.28 6.70
N ASP A 440 -7.56 -5.12 6.75
CA ASP A 440 -7.53 -6.37 7.48
C ASP A 440 -6.51 -6.33 8.62
N LYS A 441 -6.98 -6.43 9.86
CA LYS A 441 -6.12 -6.48 11.05
C LYS A 441 -5.14 -5.29 11.13
N CYS A 442 -5.58 -4.11 10.71
CA CYS A 442 -4.80 -2.89 10.77
C CYS A 442 -5.06 -2.14 12.09
N SER A 443 -4.15 -1.23 12.43
CA SER A 443 -4.30 -0.35 13.59
C SER A 443 -3.93 1.09 13.26
N GLY A 444 -4.61 2.04 13.90
CA GLY A 444 -4.37 3.47 13.71
C GLY A 444 -5.47 4.33 14.31
N GLY A 445 -5.40 5.64 14.11
CA GLY A 445 -6.49 6.53 14.45
C GLY A 445 -7.74 6.25 13.60
N PHE A 446 -8.88 6.73 14.06
CA PHE A 446 -10.12 6.75 13.29
C PHE A 446 -10.74 8.15 13.42
N LEU A 447 -10.28 9.06 12.55
CA LEU A 447 -10.50 10.50 12.72
C LEU A 447 -11.38 11.07 11.61
N PRO A 448 -12.36 11.93 11.94
CA PRO A 448 -13.15 12.63 10.93
C PRO A 448 -12.29 13.60 10.11
N ASN A 449 -12.67 13.80 8.86
CA ASN A 449 -12.00 14.67 7.87
C ASN A 449 -10.59 14.25 7.45
N HIS A 450 -10.21 12.98 7.67
CA HIS A 450 -8.93 12.40 7.25
C HIS A 450 -9.05 11.36 6.13
N ALA A 451 -10.21 11.30 5.46
CA ALA A 451 -10.42 10.36 4.36
C ALA A 451 -9.64 10.74 3.07
N GLY A 452 -9.19 11.98 2.98
CA GLY A 452 -8.45 12.50 1.83
C GLY A 452 -9.29 12.87 0.62
N GLY A 453 -8.67 13.58 -0.32
CA GLY A 453 -9.27 14.02 -1.57
C GLY A 453 -10.16 15.26 -1.46
N ASP A 454 -10.17 16.07 -2.53
CA ASP A 454 -11.07 17.20 -2.63
C ASP A 454 -12.51 16.72 -2.83
N VAL A 455 -13.46 17.43 -2.25
CA VAL A 455 -14.90 17.10 -2.32
C VAL A 455 -15.45 17.00 -3.74
N THR A 456 -14.79 17.65 -4.71
CA THR A 456 -15.19 17.56 -6.13
C THR A 456 -14.97 16.17 -6.72
N PHE A 457 -14.13 15.35 -6.10
CA PHE A 457 -13.84 13.96 -6.47
C PHE A 457 -14.64 12.94 -5.64
N GLY A 458 -15.47 13.40 -4.70
CA GLY A 458 -16.26 12.51 -3.84
C GLY A 458 -17.20 11.58 -4.59
N PRO A 459 -17.69 10.51 -3.93
CA PRO A 459 -17.42 10.13 -2.53
C PRO A 459 -15.99 9.59 -2.32
N ASN A 460 -15.59 9.47 -1.04
CA ASN A 460 -14.23 9.01 -0.69
C ASN A 460 -14.02 7.55 -1.06
N HIS A 461 -14.99 6.69 -0.81
CA HIS A 461 -15.00 5.29 -1.20
C HIS A 461 -16.41 4.85 -1.61
N LEU A 462 -16.50 4.13 -2.72
CA LEU A 462 -17.72 3.48 -3.19
C LEU A 462 -17.95 2.14 -2.49
N ALA A 463 -18.68 1.23 -3.08
CA ALA A 463 -19.08 -0.03 -2.45
C ALA A 463 -17.90 -0.91 -2.02
N ASP A 464 -18.19 -1.84 -1.11
CA ASP A 464 -17.32 -2.93 -0.68
C ASP A 464 -16.03 -2.49 0.04
N LEU A 465 -16.09 -1.42 0.84
CA LEU A 465 -15.08 -1.15 1.86
C LEU A 465 -15.32 -2.11 3.03
N VAL A 466 -14.31 -2.90 3.37
CA VAL A 466 -14.36 -3.85 4.50
C VAL A 466 -13.31 -3.48 5.53
N LEU A 467 -13.73 -3.25 6.77
CA LEU A 467 -12.85 -3.16 7.93
C LEU A 467 -12.99 -4.46 8.73
N TRP A 468 -11.91 -5.22 8.79
CA TRP A 468 -11.88 -6.51 9.47
C TRP A 468 -10.85 -6.49 10.59
N ASN A 469 -11.31 -6.65 11.85
CA ASN A 469 -10.45 -6.61 13.04
C ASN A 469 -9.54 -5.37 13.10
N TYR A 470 -10.09 -4.21 12.76
CA TYR A 470 -9.37 -2.93 12.86
C TYR A 470 -9.26 -2.51 14.33
N THR A 471 -8.07 -2.09 14.76
CA THR A 471 -7.82 -1.60 16.11
C THR A 471 -7.64 -0.08 16.10
N GLU A 472 -8.60 0.64 16.68
CA GLU A 472 -8.50 2.08 16.89
C GLU A 472 -7.44 2.38 17.95
N THR A 473 -6.51 3.27 17.63
CA THR A 473 -5.52 3.80 18.56
C THR A 473 -5.75 5.31 18.78
N GLY A 474 -5.45 5.79 19.98
CA GLY A 474 -5.67 7.21 20.32
C GLY A 474 -7.05 7.49 20.92
N THR A 475 -7.56 8.70 20.69
CA THR A 475 -8.81 9.16 21.31
C THR A 475 -9.99 8.89 20.37
N SER A 476 -11.00 8.17 20.88
CA SER A 476 -12.26 7.97 20.15
C SER A 476 -12.97 9.30 19.89
N VAL A 477 -13.62 9.38 18.74
CA VAL A 477 -14.44 10.52 18.32
C VAL A 477 -15.93 10.37 18.72
N GLY A 478 -16.30 9.26 19.39
CA GLY A 478 -17.69 8.90 19.65
C GLY A 478 -18.34 8.31 18.41
N GLU A 479 -19.54 8.76 18.02
CA GLU A 479 -20.17 8.31 16.79
C GLU A 479 -19.47 8.94 15.57
N PHE A 480 -18.92 8.09 14.70
CA PHE A 480 -18.31 8.50 13.45
C PHE A 480 -19.37 8.53 12.35
N ASN A 481 -19.64 9.71 11.80
CA ASN A 481 -20.56 9.84 10.69
C ASN A 481 -19.84 9.48 9.37
N LEU A 482 -20.23 8.34 8.80
CA LEU A 482 -19.65 7.78 7.55
C LEU A 482 -20.14 8.45 6.27
N TRP A 483 -21.09 9.45 6.37
CA TRP A 483 -21.66 10.11 5.20
C TRP A 483 -21.78 11.62 5.41
N THR A 484 -20.66 12.27 5.69
CA THR A 484 -20.53 13.72 5.73
C THR A 484 -19.57 14.22 4.67
N ARG A 485 -19.49 15.54 4.51
CA ARG A 485 -18.43 16.16 3.70
C ARG A 485 -17.07 15.69 4.20
N ASN A 486 -16.19 15.20 3.36
CA ASN A 486 -14.87 14.63 3.63
C ASN A 486 -14.83 13.27 4.37
N ASN A 487 -15.99 12.64 4.58
CA ASN A 487 -16.08 11.27 5.15
C ASN A 487 -17.24 10.53 4.48
N ARG A 488 -17.16 10.32 3.17
CA ARG A 488 -18.21 9.61 2.43
C ARG A 488 -17.73 8.23 2.04
N PHE A 489 -18.05 7.28 2.90
CA PHE A 489 -17.82 5.86 2.71
C PHE A 489 -19.16 5.17 2.49
N LEU A 490 -19.37 4.62 1.30
CA LEU A 490 -20.65 4.01 0.94
C LEU A 490 -20.85 2.71 1.71
N LYS A 491 -21.60 2.79 2.81
CA LYS A 491 -22.05 1.67 3.63
C LYS A 491 -20.99 0.57 3.82
N PRO A 492 -19.88 0.84 4.52
CA PRO A 492 -18.85 -0.15 4.72
C PRO A 492 -19.35 -1.37 5.50
N ILE A 493 -18.65 -2.49 5.33
CA ILE A 493 -18.77 -3.70 6.13
C ILE A 493 -17.74 -3.59 7.25
N ILE A 494 -18.18 -3.68 8.49
CA ILE A 494 -17.32 -3.60 9.68
C ILE A 494 -17.51 -4.88 10.49
N ALA A 495 -16.41 -5.56 10.81
CA ALA A 495 -16.43 -6.76 11.64
C ALA A 495 -15.23 -6.77 12.58
N GLY A 496 -15.48 -6.91 13.87
CA GLY A 496 -14.44 -6.99 14.89
C GLY A 496 -13.67 -5.68 15.14
N PHE A 497 -14.31 -4.52 14.95
CA PHE A 497 -13.68 -3.23 15.23
C PHE A 497 -13.35 -3.08 16.71
N GLN A 498 -12.09 -2.84 17.04
CA GLN A 498 -11.56 -2.67 18.40
C GLN A 498 -11.38 -1.18 18.68
N GLY A 499 -12.30 -0.56 19.37
CA GLY A 499 -12.23 0.87 19.71
C GLY A 499 -13.51 1.36 20.35
N ALA A 500 -13.49 2.58 20.82
CA ALA A 500 -14.65 3.23 21.41
C ALA A 500 -15.46 4.08 20.40
N THR A 501 -14.94 4.30 19.21
CA THR A 501 -15.68 4.93 18.11
C THR A 501 -16.82 4.01 17.68
N THR A 502 -18.03 4.56 17.52
CA THR A 502 -19.24 3.83 17.11
C THR A 502 -19.72 4.30 15.75
N PHE A 503 -20.56 3.50 15.10
CA PHE A 503 -21.08 3.77 13.76
C PHE A 503 -22.61 3.78 13.77
N ASN A 504 -23.20 4.70 12.97
CA ASN A 504 -24.63 4.70 12.77
C ASN A 504 -25.04 3.47 11.94
N ALA A 505 -25.97 2.66 12.45
CA ALA A 505 -26.44 1.44 11.80
C ALA A 505 -27.00 1.66 10.39
N ASP A 506 -27.58 2.83 10.12
CA ASP A 506 -28.09 3.19 8.81
C ASP A 506 -26.99 3.54 7.80
N GLN A 507 -25.75 3.76 8.26
CA GLN A 507 -24.59 4.14 7.45
C GLN A 507 -23.60 3.01 7.19
N VAL A 508 -23.87 1.81 7.68
CA VAL A 508 -23.06 0.61 7.45
C VAL A 508 -23.88 -0.46 6.74
N THR A 509 -23.26 -1.35 6.01
CA THR A 509 -23.91 -2.60 5.58
C THR A 509 -24.12 -3.50 6.78
N VAL A 510 -23.11 -3.59 7.63
CA VAL A 510 -23.15 -4.34 8.88
C VAL A 510 -22.03 -3.83 9.81
N ASP A 511 -22.29 -3.86 11.13
CA ASP A 511 -21.28 -3.70 12.19
C ASP A 511 -21.43 -4.91 13.12
N LEU A 512 -20.48 -5.85 13.05
CA LEU A 512 -20.50 -7.09 13.81
C LEU A 512 -19.40 -7.11 14.86
N SER A 513 -19.78 -7.59 16.07
CA SER A 513 -18.82 -7.87 17.16
C SER A 513 -17.96 -6.67 17.54
N HIS A 514 -18.56 -5.48 17.57
CA HIS A 514 -17.89 -4.26 17.99
C HIS A 514 -17.26 -4.43 19.38
N GLY A 515 -15.99 -4.07 19.55
CA GLY A 515 -15.20 -4.27 20.76
C GLY A 515 -14.65 -5.70 20.94
N THR A 516 -14.91 -6.62 20.01
CA THR A 516 -14.45 -8.02 20.10
C THR A 516 -13.97 -8.49 18.73
N MET A 517 -12.73 -8.96 18.63
CA MET A 517 -12.22 -9.52 17.37
C MET A 517 -13.07 -10.70 16.88
N VAL A 518 -13.12 -10.90 15.59
CA VAL A 518 -13.84 -12.01 14.95
C VAL A 518 -12.90 -13.01 14.30
N GLU A 519 -13.37 -14.27 14.19
CA GLU A 519 -12.71 -15.29 13.36
C GLU A 519 -13.22 -15.24 11.91
N PRO A 520 -12.32 -15.37 10.92
CA PRO A 520 -10.87 -15.55 11.05
C PRO A 520 -10.16 -14.25 11.47
N LEU A 521 -9.06 -14.35 12.21
CA LEU A 521 -8.29 -13.15 12.65
C LEU A 521 -7.79 -12.29 11.50
N CYS A 522 -7.49 -12.92 10.36
CA CYS A 522 -7.10 -12.24 9.12
C CYS A 522 -7.98 -12.80 7.98
N LEU A 523 -8.84 -11.97 7.43
CA LEU A 523 -9.78 -12.36 6.38
C LEU A 523 -9.05 -12.75 5.09
N TYR A 524 -8.10 -11.92 4.65
CA TYR A 524 -7.31 -12.18 3.44
C TYR A 524 -6.61 -13.55 3.51
N GLN A 525 -5.96 -13.83 4.63
CA GLN A 525 -5.27 -15.10 4.82
C GLN A 525 -6.23 -16.28 4.76
N ALA A 526 -7.38 -16.18 5.42
CA ALA A 526 -8.40 -17.24 5.45
C ALA A 526 -9.01 -17.48 4.06
N GLN A 527 -9.33 -16.41 3.32
CA GLN A 527 -9.81 -16.50 1.95
C GLN A 527 -8.77 -17.15 1.03
N LEU A 528 -7.50 -16.76 1.15
CA LEU A 528 -6.41 -17.32 0.35
C LEU A 528 -6.18 -18.81 0.64
N GLN A 529 -6.17 -19.21 1.91
CA GLN A 529 -6.07 -20.61 2.32
C GLN A 529 -7.23 -21.45 1.82
N THR A 530 -8.45 -20.90 1.90
CA THR A 530 -9.67 -21.54 1.38
C THR A 530 -9.60 -21.74 -0.13
N ARG A 531 -9.15 -20.71 -0.88
CA ARG A 531 -8.97 -20.79 -2.32
C ARG A 531 -7.92 -21.80 -2.73
N LEU A 532 -6.77 -21.79 -2.09
CA LEU A 532 -5.62 -22.63 -2.44
C LEU A 532 -5.70 -24.03 -1.79
N ARG A 533 -6.60 -24.24 -0.85
CA ARG A 533 -6.72 -25.49 -0.05
C ARG A 533 -5.40 -25.89 0.62
N LYS A 534 -4.60 -24.91 1.00
CA LYS A 534 -3.30 -25.09 1.68
C LYS A 534 -2.96 -23.86 2.50
N VAL A 535 -2.15 -24.06 3.54
CA VAL A 535 -1.53 -22.96 4.27
C VAL A 535 -0.37 -22.41 3.43
N THR A 536 -0.36 -21.09 3.25
CA THR A 536 0.69 -20.38 2.53
C THR A 536 1.79 -19.97 3.50
N SER A 537 2.93 -20.62 3.42
CA SER A 537 4.07 -20.39 4.36
C SER A 537 4.57 -18.94 4.34
N TRP A 538 4.51 -18.26 3.21
CA TRP A 538 4.97 -16.89 3.10
C TRP A 538 4.12 -15.90 3.94
N LEU A 539 2.81 -16.16 4.09
CA LEU A 539 1.92 -15.35 4.94
C LEU A 539 2.19 -15.56 6.44
N THR A 540 2.55 -16.79 6.83
CA THR A 540 2.85 -17.08 8.24
C THR A 540 4.15 -16.43 8.71
N ASN A 541 5.00 -16.01 7.77
CA ASN A 541 6.26 -15.30 8.03
C ASN A 541 6.12 -13.77 8.04
N LEU A 542 4.97 -13.22 7.67
CA LEU A 542 4.65 -11.80 7.87
C LEU A 542 4.35 -11.62 9.37
N LYS A 543 5.27 -11.00 10.09
CA LYS A 543 5.19 -10.83 11.56
C LYS A 543 4.23 -9.73 11.95
#